data_d3da0e5c1e8066381999db85a72bc003
#
_entry.id   d3da0e5c1e8066381999db85a72bc003
#
_cell.length_a   1.000
_cell.length_b   1.000
_cell.length_c   1.000
_cell.angle_alpha   90.00
_cell.angle_beta   90.00
_cell.angle_gamma   90.00
#
_symmetry.space_group_name_H-M   'P 1'
#
loop_
_entity.id
_entity.type
_entity.pdbx_description
1 polymer ?
#
loop_
_entity_poly.entity_id
_entity_poly.type
_entity_poly.pdbx_seq_one_letter_code
_entity_poly.pdbx_strand_id
1 'polypeptide(L)'
;MRKKIFTIVTIAALALTTHAQCTFKNTAFNGGEFLSYNLYYNWQFVWVKAGSASMSTVKSRYKGKEAFRASLTTRGNNKVDEMFVLRDTLLAYCSTDMAPLYFRKGAREGNRYTVDEVWYDYSGGKCNLTQKRLRKDGTSKTIHNTREECVYDMLNIFLRARSFNPEGWKKGNVVNIPIADGNGIDKAQLVYNGKSTIKADNGKKYRCLELSYKELDDGKWKEIVRFYVTDDQNHIPVRLDMFLKFGSAKAFLTSIKGNRNPITAVVK
;
A
#
# COMPACT_ATOMS: atom_id res chain seq x y z
N MET A 1 -21.61 28.48 -67.68
CA MET A 1 -20.65 28.60 -66.53
C MET A 1 -21.18 27.77 -65.37
N ARG A 2 -20.58 26.60 -65.05
CA ARG A 2 -21.00 25.73 -63.98
C ARG A 2 -20.05 25.99 -62.81
N LYS A 3 -20.58 26.55 -61.70
CA LYS A 3 -19.83 26.71 -60.39
C LYS A 3 -19.73 25.36 -59.69
N LYS A 4 -18.51 24.83 -59.50
CA LYS A 4 -18.23 23.68 -58.68
C LYS A 4 -18.13 24.16 -57.25
N ILE A 5 -19.05 23.74 -56.37
CA ILE A 5 -19.00 23.94 -54.93
C ILE A 5 -18.11 22.83 -54.36
N PHE A 6 -16.97 23.20 -53.80
CA PHE A 6 -16.09 22.30 -53.02
C PHE A 6 -16.58 22.29 -51.58
N THR A 7 -17.19 21.19 -51.16
CA THR A 7 -17.56 20.98 -49.78
C THR A 7 -16.33 20.43 -49.01
N ILE A 8 -15.74 21.28 -48.18
CA ILE A 8 -14.66 20.87 -47.26
C ILE A 8 -15.32 20.16 -46.07
N VAL A 9 -15.17 18.85 -46.00
CA VAL A 9 -15.55 18.06 -44.82
C VAL A 9 -14.43 18.18 -43.77
N THR A 10 -14.64 19.00 -42.77
CA THR A 10 -13.74 19.11 -41.62
C THR A 10 -14.00 17.92 -40.70
N ILE A 11 -13.12 16.92 -40.74
CA ILE A 11 -13.11 15.82 -39.75
C ILE A 11 -12.57 16.39 -38.45
N ALA A 12 -13.44 16.71 -37.48
CA ALA A 12 -13.07 17.01 -36.14
C ALA A 12 -12.59 15.69 -35.47
N ALA A 13 -11.29 15.52 -35.39
CA ALA A 13 -10.70 14.47 -34.57
C ALA A 13 -11.04 14.77 -33.09
N LEU A 14 -12.07 14.12 -32.57
CA LEU A 14 -12.30 14.02 -31.13
C LEU A 14 -11.10 13.29 -30.55
N ALA A 15 -10.15 14.07 -30.00
CA ALA A 15 -9.13 13.54 -29.09
C ALA A 15 -9.87 12.99 -27.86
N LEU A 16 -10.16 11.69 -27.88
CA LEU A 16 -10.55 10.95 -26.69
C LEU A 16 -9.38 11.08 -25.70
N THR A 17 -9.48 12.01 -24.76
CA THR A 17 -8.61 12.02 -23.59
C THR A 17 -8.89 10.73 -22.83
N THR A 18 -8.11 9.68 -23.11
CA THR A 18 -8.06 8.50 -22.27
C THR A 18 -7.50 8.98 -20.94
N HIS A 19 -8.38 9.31 -19.99
CA HIS A 19 -7.96 9.46 -18.61
C HIS A 19 -7.29 8.14 -18.23
N ALA A 20 -5.97 8.21 -17.97
CA ALA A 20 -5.23 7.05 -17.53
C ALA A 20 -5.87 6.55 -16.24
N GLN A 21 -6.45 5.35 -16.29
CA GLN A 21 -7.22 4.78 -15.21
C GLN A 21 -6.33 4.55 -14.00
N CYS A 22 -6.84 4.82 -12.80
CA CYS A 22 -6.18 4.58 -11.51
C CYS A 22 -4.96 5.46 -11.19
N THR A 23 -4.74 6.54 -11.95
CA THR A 23 -3.66 7.49 -11.64
C THR A 23 -3.97 8.36 -10.42
N PHE A 24 -2.93 8.85 -9.77
CA PHE A 24 -3.00 9.75 -8.63
C PHE A 24 -1.70 10.57 -8.52
N LYS A 25 -1.80 11.82 -8.11
CA LYS A 25 -0.62 12.67 -7.95
C LYS A 25 0.14 12.28 -6.67
N ASN A 26 1.36 11.80 -6.81
CA ASN A 26 2.24 11.57 -5.66
C ASN A 26 2.71 12.91 -5.08
N THR A 27 2.44 13.14 -3.80
CA THR A 27 2.89 14.32 -3.04
C THR A 27 3.76 13.96 -1.84
N ALA A 28 3.81 12.69 -1.44
CA ALA A 28 4.31 12.25 -0.15
C ALA A 28 5.75 11.72 -0.16
N PHE A 29 6.21 11.09 -1.21
CA PHE A 29 7.53 10.44 -1.22
C PHE A 29 8.32 10.68 -2.51
N ASN A 30 9.63 10.42 -2.46
CA ASN A 30 10.52 10.36 -3.61
C ASN A 30 11.12 8.96 -3.76
N GLY A 31 11.71 8.69 -4.95
CA GLY A 31 12.62 7.56 -5.08
C GLY A 31 13.88 7.77 -4.25
N GLY A 32 14.23 6.79 -3.40
CA GLY A 32 15.31 6.85 -2.43
C GLY A 32 14.87 6.93 -0.97
N GLU A 33 13.54 6.95 -0.71
CA GLU A 33 13.03 6.87 0.65
C GLU A 33 13.31 5.50 1.27
N PHE A 34 13.78 5.50 2.54
CA PHE A 34 14.02 4.31 3.33
C PHE A 34 13.56 4.53 4.77
N LEU A 35 12.65 3.67 5.23
CA LEU A 35 12.05 3.68 6.55
C LEU A 35 12.43 2.39 7.28
N SER A 36 12.80 2.47 8.56
CA SER A 36 13.11 1.30 9.40
C SER A 36 12.23 1.26 10.63
N TYR A 37 11.94 0.05 11.10
CA TYR A 37 11.03 -0.20 12.22
C TYR A 37 11.54 -1.31 13.12
N ASN A 38 11.29 -1.20 14.42
CA ASN A 38 11.28 -2.32 15.36
C ASN A 38 9.89 -2.95 15.36
N LEU A 39 9.85 -4.28 15.40
CA LEU A 39 8.62 -5.06 15.55
C LEU A 39 8.51 -5.60 16.95
N TYR A 40 7.31 -5.48 17.53
CA TYR A 40 6.94 -6.03 18.82
C TYR A 40 5.72 -6.94 18.66
N TYR A 41 5.70 -8.02 19.43
CA TYR A 41 4.57 -8.93 19.50
C TYR A 41 4.09 -9.05 20.94
N ASN A 42 2.76 -9.10 21.13
CA ASN A 42 2.15 -9.33 22.43
C ASN A 42 2.11 -10.83 22.70
N TRP A 43 2.93 -11.27 23.65
CA TRP A 43 2.95 -12.64 24.13
C TRP A 43 2.46 -12.67 25.58
N GLN A 44 1.36 -13.36 25.84
CA GLN A 44 0.80 -13.52 27.19
C GLN A 44 0.78 -12.19 28.00
N PHE A 45 0.24 -11.13 27.38
CA PHE A 45 0.15 -9.76 27.93
C PHE A 45 1.48 -8.99 28.05
N VAL A 46 2.60 -9.55 27.63
CA VAL A 46 3.91 -8.88 27.60
C VAL A 46 4.30 -8.54 26.15
N TRP A 47 4.75 -7.30 25.94
CA TRP A 47 5.30 -6.87 24.66
C TRP A 47 6.77 -7.24 24.56
N VAL A 48 7.11 -8.11 23.64
CA VAL A 48 8.49 -8.51 23.37
C VAL A 48 8.93 -7.99 22.01
N LYS A 49 10.20 -7.55 21.91
CA LYS A 49 10.78 -7.18 20.62
C LYS A 49 10.93 -8.43 19.77
N ALA A 50 10.15 -8.52 18.69
CA ALA A 50 10.04 -9.71 17.87
C ALA A 50 10.92 -9.68 16.63
N GLY A 51 11.33 -8.49 16.18
CA GLY A 51 12.11 -8.38 14.96
C GLY A 51 12.25 -6.94 14.44
N SER A 52 12.41 -6.83 13.14
CA SER A 52 12.54 -5.55 12.44
C SER A 52 11.78 -5.59 11.11
N ALA A 53 11.42 -4.41 10.62
CA ALA A 53 10.92 -4.22 9.26
C ALA A 53 11.63 -3.03 8.61
N SER A 54 11.69 -3.06 7.28
CA SER A 54 12.16 -1.93 6.49
C SER A 54 11.28 -1.76 5.26
N MET A 55 11.07 -0.51 4.88
CA MET A 55 10.39 -0.14 3.65
C MET A 55 11.28 0.77 2.82
N SER A 56 11.43 0.47 1.55
CA SER A 56 12.15 1.30 0.59
C SER A 56 11.27 1.63 -0.61
N THR A 57 11.45 2.84 -1.15
CA THR A 57 10.82 3.25 -2.41
C THR A 57 11.91 3.82 -3.32
N VAL A 58 12.08 3.26 -4.50
CA VAL A 58 13.11 3.66 -5.45
C VAL A 58 12.53 3.95 -6.84
N LYS A 59 13.17 4.83 -7.60
CA LYS A 59 12.91 4.95 -9.03
C LYS A 59 13.39 3.69 -9.72
N SER A 60 12.59 3.16 -10.63
CA SER A 60 12.84 1.89 -11.30
C SER A 60 12.21 1.89 -12.70
N ARG A 61 12.25 0.74 -13.37
CA ARG A 61 11.50 0.50 -14.60
C ARG A 61 10.69 -0.78 -14.47
N TYR A 62 9.47 -0.76 -15.02
CA TYR A 62 8.64 -1.93 -15.15
C TYR A 62 8.24 -2.10 -16.62
N LYS A 63 8.62 -3.23 -17.24
CA LYS A 63 8.42 -3.50 -18.67
C LYS A 63 8.91 -2.33 -19.56
N GLY A 64 10.10 -1.79 -19.24
CA GLY A 64 10.75 -0.70 -20.00
C GLY A 64 10.24 0.72 -19.69
N LYS A 65 9.12 0.89 -18.99
CA LYS A 65 8.56 2.20 -18.63
C LYS A 65 9.04 2.63 -17.23
N GLU A 66 9.19 3.94 -17.01
CA GLU A 66 9.52 4.48 -15.68
C GLU A 66 8.45 4.14 -14.66
N ALA A 67 8.89 3.76 -13.46
CA ALA A 67 8.03 3.33 -12.37
C ALA A 67 8.67 3.60 -11.02
N PHE A 68 7.87 3.61 -9.95
CA PHE A 68 8.36 3.40 -8.60
C PHE A 68 8.31 1.92 -8.25
N ARG A 69 9.34 1.45 -7.56
CA ARG A 69 9.37 0.14 -6.92
C ARG A 69 9.41 0.33 -5.42
N ALA A 70 8.42 -0.19 -4.73
CA ALA A 70 8.40 -0.26 -3.28
C ALA A 70 8.69 -1.68 -2.81
N SER A 71 9.41 -1.80 -1.69
CA SER A 71 9.70 -3.09 -1.04
C SER A 71 9.50 -2.93 0.46
N LEU A 72 8.75 -3.84 1.06
CA LEU A 72 8.60 -3.99 2.51
C LEU A 72 9.15 -5.36 2.89
N THR A 73 10.11 -5.39 3.82
CA THR A 73 10.70 -6.63 4.33
C THR A 73 10.52 -6.70 5.83
N THR A 74 10.06 -7.85 6.33
CA THR A 74 9.97 -8.14 7.76
C THR A 74 10.85 -9.33 8.11
N ARG A 75 11.49 -9.26 9.28
CA ARG A 75 12.35 -10.33 9.78
C ARG A 75 12.17 -10.48 11.29
N GLY A 76 11.91 -11.71 11.72
CA GLY A 76 12.01 -12.10 13.13
C GLY A 76 13.44 -11.96 13.63
N ASN A 77 13.62 -11.80 14.94
CA ASN A 77 14.93 -11.94 15.58
C ASN A 77 15.22 -13.43 15.87
N ASN A 78 16.46 -13.77 16.23
CA ASN A 78 16.86 -15.16 16.43
C ASN A 78 15.98 -15.90 17.44
N LYS A 79 15.59 -15.27 18.55
CA LYS A 79 14.74 -15.89 19.58
C LYS A 79 13.33 -16.20 19.08
N VAL A 80 12.77 -15.31 18.26
CA VAL A 80 11.45 -15.55 17.63
C VAL A 80 11.55 -16.59 16.54
N ASP A 81 12.63 -16.58 15.74
CA ASP A 81 12.85 -17.56 14.68
C ASP A 81 13.03 -19.00 15.18
N GLU A 82 13.53 -19.21 16.40
CA GLU A 82 13.57 -20.52 17.05
C GLU A 82 12.17 -21.08 17.29
N MET A 83 11.18 -20.22 17.52
CA MET A 83 9.79 -20.61 17.76
C MET A 83 8.94 -20.53 16.50
N PHE A 84 9.12 -19.49 15.71
CA PHE A 84 8.31 -19.18 14.52
C PHE A 84 9.09 -18.29 13.55
N VAL A 85 9.55 -18.88 12.45
CA VAL A 85 10.27 -18.13 11.41
C VAL A 85 9.35 -17.11 10.78
N LEU A 86 9.75 -15.82 10.81
CA LEU A 86 9.05 -14.72 10.15
C LEU A 86 9.95 -14.07 9.11
N ARG A 87 9.65 -14.28 7.84
CA ARG A 87 10.37 -13.71 6.69
C ARG A 87 9.38 -13.35 5.61
N ASP A 88 8.90 -12.12 5.64
CA ASP A 88 7.98 -11.64 4.61
C ASP A 88 8.66 -10.58 3.76
N THR A 89 8.37 -10.64 2.48
CA THR A 89 8.77 -9.61 1.51
C THR A 89 7.58 -9.25 0.66
N LEU A 90 7.20 -7.98 0.69
CA LEU A 90 6.25 -7.40 -0.22
C LEU A 90 7.01 -6.55 -1.24
N LEU A 91 6.64 -6.67 -2.48
CA LEU A 91 7.18 -5.91 -3.61
C LEU A 91 6.02 -5.35 -4.41
N ALA A 92 6.06 -4.06 -4.72
CA ALA A 92 5.09 -3.45 -5.63
C ALA A 92 5.78 -2.55 -6.65
N TYR A 93 5.18 -2.48 -7.83
CA TYR A 93 5.48 -1.47 -8.83
C TYR A 93 4.23 -0.65 -9.09
N CYS A 94 4.39 0.67 -9.15
CA CYS A 94 3.40 1.58 -9.70
C CYS A 94 4.06 2.49 -10.74
N SER A 95 3.25 3.02 -11.66
CA SER A 95 3.69 4.06 -12.58
C SER A 95 4.11 5.33 -11.82
N THR A 96 4.72 6.29 -12.51
CA THR A 96 5.12 7.58 -11.91
C THR A 96 3.91 8.38 -11.42
N ASP A 97 2.74 8.12 -11.95
CA ASP A 97 1.43 8.66 -11.57
C ASP A 97 0.59 7.68 -10.73
N MET A 98 1.26 6.78 -10.00
CA MET A 98 0.71 5.93 -8.93
C MET A 98 -0.31 4.85 -9.36
N ALA A 99 -0.48 4.55 -10.66
CA ALA A 99 -1.29 3.41 -11.08
C ALA A 99 -0.55 2.10 -10.73
N PRO A 100 -1.18 1.13 -10.06
CA PRO A 100 -0.57 -0.18 -9.78
C PRO A 100 -0.15 -0.89 -11.07
N LEU A 101 1.01 -1.57 -11.07
CA LEU A 101 1.50 -2.33 -12.22
C LEU A 101 1.75 -3.80 -11.86
N TYR A 102 2.25 -4.04 -10.66
CA TYR A 102 2.55 -5.37 -10.17
C TYR A 102 2.67 -5.38 -8.65
N PHE A 103 2.27 -6.48 -8.04
CA PHE A 103 2.45 -6.77 -6.62
C PHE A 103 2.89 -8.21 -6.43
N ARG A 104 3.74 -8.43 -5.43
CA ARG A 104 4.12 -9.75 -4.97
C ARG A 104 4.29 -9.75 -3.46
N LYS A 105 3.66 -10.69 -2.78
CA LYS A 105 3.93 -11.04 -1.38
C LYS A 105 4.56 -12.43 -1.34
N GLY A 106 5.78 -12.54 -0.83
CA GLY A 106 6.39 -13.81 -0.46
C GLY A 106 6.44 -13.89 1.04
N ALA A 107 5.72 -14.84 1.64
CA ALA A 107 5.62 -14.98 3.08
C ALA A 107 6.13 -16.35 3.53
N ARG A 108 7.15 -16.35 4.41
CA ARG A 108 7.60 -17.53 5.14
C ARG A 108 7.23 -17.37 6.61
N GLU A 109 6.18 -18.08 6.98
CA GLU A 109 5.59 -18.08 8.31
C GLU A 109 5.70 -19.48 8.92
N GLY A 110 6.67 -19.66 9.83
CA GLY A 110 7.04 -20.97 10.33
C GLY A 110 7.51 -21.87 9.18
N ASN A 111 6.88 -23.04 9.01
CA ASN A 111 7.18 -24.00 7.93
C ASN A 111 6.38 -23.74 6.64
N ARG A 112 5.59 -22.67 6.57
CA ARG A 112 4.77 -22.36 5.41
C ARG A 112 5.49 -21.33 4.55
N TYR A 113 5.52 -21.58 3.25
CA TYR A 113 5.91 -20.60 2.25
C TYR A 113 4.80 -20.42 1.24
N THR A 114 4.35 -19.19 1.05
CA THR A 114 3.31 -18.83 0.08
C THR A 114 3.77 -17.65 -0.75
N VAL A 115 3.28 -17.58 -1.99
CA VAL A 115 3.51 -16.43 -2.86
C VAL A 115 2.19 -16.00 -3.44
N ASP A 116 1.88 -14.72 -3.27
CA ASP A 116 0.74 -14.06 -3.91
C ASP A 116 1.27 -13.01 -4.89
N GLU A 117 0.73 -13.00 -6.10
CA GLU A 117 1.11 -12.09 -7.16
C GLU A 117 -0.12 -11.48 -7.82
N VAL A 118 -0.03 -10.21 -8.19
CA VAL A 118 -1.08 -9.48 -8.93
C VAL A 118 -0.42 -8.67 -10.05
N TRP A 119 -0.86 -8.90 -11.27
CA TRP A 119 -0.49 -8.09 -12.44
C TRP A 119 -1.68 -7.25 -12.85
N TYR A 120 -1.42 -6.00 -13.19
CA TYR A 120 -2.43 -5.03 -13.59
C TYR A 120 -2.26 -4.64 -15.07
N ASP A 121 -3.39 -4.53 -15.76
CA ASP A 121 -3.52 -4.00 -17.12
C ASP A 121 -4.73 -3.08 -17.19
N TYR A 122 -4.62 -2.01 -17.97
CA TYR A 122 -5.65 -0.97 -18.08
C TYR A 122 -6.21 -0.85 -19.50
N SER A 123 -6.14 -1.92 -20.29
CA SER A 123 -6.70 -1.97 -21.61
C SER A 123 -8.24 -1.86 -21.59
N GLY A 124 -8.80 -1.20 -22.60
CA GLY A 124 -10.25 -1.02 -22.72
C GLY A 124 -10.87 -0.11 -21.63
N GLY A 125 -10.07 0.74 -20.96
CA GLY A 125 -10.56 1.65 -19.92
C GLY A 125 -11.01 0.94 -18.62
N LYS A 126 -10.60 -0.31 -18.41
CA LYS A 126 -10.95 -1.13 -17.24
C LYS A 126 -9.71 -1.55 -16.48
N CYS A 127 -9.88 -1.87 -15.20
CA CYS A 127 -8.83 -2.47 -14.37
C CYS A 127 -8.89 -3.99 -14.53
N ASN A 128 -7.97 -4.54 -15.32
CA ASN A 128 -7.85 -5.98 -15.57
C ASN A 128 -6.73 -6.54 -14.69
N LEU A 129 -7.03 -7.59 -13.94
CA LEU A 129 -6.09 -8.21 -13.03
C LEU A 129 -5.89 -9.68 -13.40
N THR A 130 -4.62 -10.09 -13.40
CA THR A 130 -4.24 -11.50 -13.29
C THR A 130 -3.68 -11.70 -11.91
N GLN A 131 -4.26 -12.62 -11.15
CA GLN A 131 -3.86 -12.93 -9.78
C GLN A 131 -3.40 -14.39 -9.68
N LYS A 132 -2.29 -14.63 -8.98
CA LYS A 132 -1.74 -15.98 -8.78
C LYS A 132 -1.37 -16.18 -7.32
N ARG A 133 -1.80 -17.32 -6.77
CA ARG A 133 -1.41 -17.78 -5.44
C ARG A 133 -0.68 -19.12 -5.55
N LEU A 134 0.57 -19.15 -5.08
CA LEU A 134 1.31 -20.39 -4.81
C LEU A 134 1.06 -20.79 -3.35
N ARG A 135 0.54 -21.99 -3.13
CA ARG A 135 0.24 -22.55 -1.82
C ARG A 135 1.44 -23.31 -1.25
N LYS A 136 1.39 -23.59 0.06
CA LYS A 136 2.42 -24.34 0.80
C LYS A 136 2.70 -25.75 0.25
N ASP A 137 1.72 -26.38 -0.41
CA ASP A 137 1.83 -27.70 -1.02
C ASP A 137 2.42 -27.66 -2.44
N GLY A 138 2.85 -26.49 -2.91
CA GLY A 138 3.40 -26.29 -4.25
C GLY A 138 2.34 -26.11 -5.35
N THR A 139 1.06 -26.29 -5.05
CA THR A 139 -0.01 -26.02 -6.02
C THR A 139 -0.18 -24.52 -6.25
N SER A 140 -0.60 -24.15 -7.46
CA SER A 140 -0.89 -22.75 -7.77
C SER A 140 -2.30 -22.59 -8.33
N LYS A 141 -2.91 -21.44 -8.03
CA LYS A 141 -4.20 -21.01 -8.59
C LYS A 141 -3.99 -19.68 -9.29
N THR A 142 -4.49 -19.57 -10.52
CA THR A 142 -4.53 -18.29 -11.27
C THR A 142 -5.98 -17.92 -11.52
N ILE A 143 -6.32 -16.65 -11.32
CA ILE A 143 -7.64 -16.08 -11.59
C ILE A 143 -7.49 -14.77 -12.35
N HIS A 144 -8.52 -14.43 -13.13
CA HIS A 144 -8.61 -13.18 -13.87
C HIS A 144 -9.86 -12.41 -13.42
N ASN A 145 -9.70 -11.11 -13.25
CA ASN A 145 -10.78 -10.22 -12.86
C ASN A 145 -10.75 -8.96 -13.72
N THR A 146 -11.92 -8.43 -14.02
CA THR A 146 -12.07 -7.12 -14.66
C THR A 146 -13.02 -6.27 -13.83
N ARG A 147 -12.63 -5.00 -13.58
CA ARG A 147 -13.41 -4.03 -12.82
C ARG A 147 -13.45 -2.69 -13.54
N GLU A 148 -14.57 -1.99 -13.38
CA GLU A 148 -14.69 -0.58 -13.80
C GLU A 148 -13.98 0.36 -12.82
N GLU A 149 -13.92 -0.01 -11.55
CA GLU A 149 -13.24 0.73 -10.48
C GLU A 149 -11.77 0.31 -10.34
N CYS A 150 -10.98 1.19 -9.73
CA CYS A 150 -9.58 0.91 -9.44
C CYS A 150 -9.44 -0.08 -8.31
N VAL A 151 -8.68 -1.14 -8.55
CA VAL A 151 -8.30 -2.14 -7.54
C VAL A 151 -6.83 -1.95 -7.18
N TYR A 152 -6.52 -2.14 -5.91
CA TYR A 152 -5.17 -1.98 -5.38
C TYR A 152 -4.71 -3.26 -4.70
N ASP A 153 -3.42 -3.43 -4.52
CA ASP A 153 -2.84 -4.31 -3.51
C ASP A 153 -2.47 -3.49 -2.26
N MET A 154 -2.13 -4.19 -1.19
CA MET A 154 -1.85 -3.57 0.11
C MET A 154 -0.67 -2.58 0.09
N LEU A 155 0.33 -2.77 -0.78
CA LEU A 155 1.50 -1.90 -0.82
C LEU A 155 1.27 -0.67 -1.73
N ASN A 156 0.61 -0.85 -2.88
CA ASN A 156 0.26 0.27 -3.75
C ASN A 156 -0.78 1.20 -3.10
N ILE A 157 -1.78 0.65 -2.39
CA ILE A 157 -2.72 1.52 -1.66
C ILE A 157 -2.04 2.25 -0.51
N PHE A 158 -1.12 1.60 0.19
CA PHE A 158 -0.35 2.24 1.23
C PHE A 158 0.44 3.44 0.70
N LEU A 159 1.13 3.31 -0.44
CA LEU A 159 1.84 4.41 -1.08
C LEU A 159 0.89 5.54 -1.49
N ARG A 160 -0.25 5.19 -2.12
CA ARG A 160 -1.25 6.15 -2.59
C ARG A 160 -1.89 6.90 -1.43
N ALA A 161 -2.25 6.21 -0.34
CA ALA A 161 -2.91 6.80 0.82
C ALA A 161 -2.04 7.86 1.51
N ARG A 162 -0.72 7.76 1.42
CA ARG A 162 0.21 8.80 1.90
C ARG A 162 0.09 10.12 1.14
N SER A 163 -0.49 10.11 -0.05
CA SER A 163 -0.73 11.33 -0.83
C SER A 163 -2.18 11.83 -0.74
N PHE A 164 -3.04 11.23 0.10
CA PHE A 164 -4.37 11.76 0.36
C PHE A 164 -4.28 13.09 1.09
N ASN A 165 -5.18 14.03 0.73
CA ASN A 165 -5.32 15.27 1.49
C ASN A 165 -6.36 15.09 2.60
N PRO A 166 -5.94 15.09 3.88
CA PRO A 166 -6.85 14.92 5.02
C PRO A 166 -7.54 16.22 5.43
N GLU A 167 -7.32 17.33 4.71
CA GLU A 167 -7.97 18.61 5.00
C GLU A 167 -9.49 18.44 4.95
N GLY A 168 -10.17 18.96 5.97
CA GLY A 168 -11.62 18.82 6.10
C GLY A 168 -12.12 17.45 6.54
N TRP A 169 -11.24 16.45 6.73
CA TRP A 169 -11.67 15.15 7.23
C TRP A 169 -12.16 15.23 8.67
N LYS A 170 -13.31 14.62 8.92
CA LYS A 170 -13.88 14.45 10.26
C LYS A 170 -13.69 12.99 10.70
N LYS A 171 -13.59 12.77 12.01
CA LYS A 171 -13.57 11.41 12.58
C LYS A 171 -14.74 10.59 12.03
N GLY A 172 -14.43 9.39 11.51
CA GLY A 172 -15.40 8.51 10.84
C GLY A 172 -15.44 8.66 9.32
N ASN A 173 -14.72 9.59 8.69
CA ASN A 173 -14.60 9.63 7.23
C ASN A 173 -14.01 8.33 6.70
N VAL A 174 -14.63 7.80 5.63
CA VAL A 174 -14.31 6.50 5.04
C VAL A 174 -13.90 6.66 3.58
N VAL A 175 -12.82 5.98 3.21
CA VAL A 175 -12.41 5.75 1.81
C VAL A 175 -12.56 4.25 1.53
N ASN A 176 -13.47 3.88 0.61
CA ASN A 176 -13.63 2.49 0.18
C ASN A 176 -12.54 2.12 -0.82
N ILE A 177 -12.00 0.91 -0.66
CA ILE A 177 -10.84 0.45 -1.43
C ILE A 177 -11.03 -1.03 -1.77
N PRO A 178 -11.21 -1.40 -3.04
CA PRO A 178 -11.11 -2.80 -3.46
C PRO A 178 -9.64 -3.26 -3.42
N ILE A 179 -9.37 -4.37 -2.74
CA ILE A 179 -8.02 -4.92 -2.57
C ILE A 179 -7.88 -6.28 -3.23
N ALA A 180 -6.86 -6.43 -4.07
CA ALA A 180 -6.44 -7.71 -4.63
C ALA A 180 -5.30 -8.32 -3.80
N ASP A 181 -5.47 -9.57 -3.37
CA ASP A 181 -4.53 -10.27 -2.47
C ASP A 181 -3.81 -11.46 -3.14
N GLY A 182 -3.98 -11.63 -4.47
CA GLY A 182 -3.47 -12.78 -5.23
C GLY A 182 -4.45 -13.96 -5.31
N ASN A 183 -5.60 -13.90 -4.65
CA ASN A 183 -6.62 -14.96 -4.64
C ASN A 183 -8.04 -14.46 -4.91
N GLY A 184 -8.25 -13.15 -4.85
CA GLY A 184 -9.54 -12.52 -5.04
C GLY A 184 -9.47 -11.01 -4.95
N ILE A 185 -10.64 -10.37 -4.90
CA ILE A 185 -10.79 -8.95 -4.65
C ILE A 185 -11.72 -8.80 -3.46
N ASP A 186 -11.19 -8.25 -2.38
CA ASP A 186 -11.89 -8.02 -1.13
C ASP A 186 -12.30 -6.55 -1.01
N LYS A 187 -13.35 -6.30 -0.23
CA LYS A 187 -13.75 -4.95 0.14
C LYS A 187 -12.96 -4.51 1.36
N ALA A 188 -12.29 -3.37 1.24
CA ALA A 188 -11.59 -2.74 2.35
C ALA A 188 -11.98 -1.28 2.52
N GLN A 189 -11.67 -0.73 3.68
CA GLN A 189 -11.91 0.65 4.05
C GLN A 189 -10.72 1.23 4.79
N LEU A 190 -10.38 2.48 4.45
CA LEU A 190 -9.55 3.33 5.29
C LEU A 190 -10.45 4.31 6.02
N VAL A 191 -10.43 4.26 7.36
CA VAL A 191 -11.28 5.10 8.23
C VAL A 191 -10.42 6.06 9.01
N TYR A 192 -10.71 7.36 8.92
CA TYR A 192 -10.02 8.39 9.71
C TYR A 192 -10.56 8.45 11.13
N ASN A 193 -9.68 8.30 12.13
CA ASN A 193 -10.04 8.27 13.56
C ASN A 193 -9.69 9.58 14.31
N GLY A 194 -9.03 10.52 13.65
CA GLY A 194 -8.60 11.78 14.28
C GLY A 194 -7.08 11.92 14.35
N LYS A 195 -6.61 12.69 15.33
CA LYS A 195 -5.18 12.98 15.54
C LYS A 195 -4.72 12.50 16.91
N SER A 196 -3.45 12.12 16.98
CA SER A 196 -2.80 11.71 18.23
C SER A 196 -1.31 12.09 18.21
N THR A 197 -0.66 12.02 19.37
CA THR A 197 0.80 12.18 19.47
C THR A 197 1.42 10.84 19.82
N ILE A 198 2.36 10.39 18.99
CA ILE A 198 3.00 9.08 19.10
C ILE A 198 4.49 9.25 19.36
N LYS A 199 5.02 8.55 20.36
CA LYS A 199 6.46 8.38 20.58
C LYS A 199 6.94 7.21 19.72
N ALA A 200 7.92 7.46 18.86
CA ALA A 200 8.59 6.44 18.05
C ALA A 200 9.82 5.88 18.76
N ASP A 201 10.37 4.79 18.22
CA ASP A 201 11.59 4.15 18.75
C ASP A 201 12.88 4.92 18.41
N ASN A 202 12.81 5.97 17.59
CA ASN A 202 13.91 6.93 17.42
C ASN A 202 13.96 8.01 18.51
N GLY A 203 13.17 7.88 19.56
CA GLY A 203 13.12 8.80 20.71
C GLY A 203 12.26 10.06 20.49
N LYS A 204 11.83 10.34 19.26
CA LYS A 204 11.04 11.53 18.92
C LYS A 204 9.54 11.28 19.10
N LYS A 205 8.80 12.36 19.41
CA LYS A 205 7.34 12.38 19.39
C LYS A 205 6.87 13.03 18.09
N TYR A 206 5.78 12.51 17.52
CA TYR A 206 5.20 13.01 16.29
C TYR A 206 3.71 13.27 16.44
N ARG A 207 3.22 14.40 15.92
CA ARG A 207 1.80 14.55 15.64
C ARG A 207 1.44 13.59 14.51
N CYS A 208 0.38 12.82 14.70
CA CYS A 208 -0.04 11.79 13.76
C CYS A 208 -1.52 11.90 13.41
N LEU A 209 -1.84 11.57 12.18
CA LEU A 209 -3.19 11.17 11.76
C LEU A 209 -3.36 9.70 12.10
N GLU A 210 -4.51 9.34 12.65
CA GLU A 210 -4.86 7.97 12.98
C GLU A 210 -5.83 7.42 11.94
N LEU A 211 -5.47 6.29 11.32
CA LEU A 211 -6.21 5.67 10.22
C LEU A 211 -6.37 4.18 10.49
N SER A 212 -7.61 3.66 10.44
CA SER A 212 -7.90 2.23 10.52
C SER A 212 -8.07 1.64 9.13
N TYR A 213 -7.31 0.62 8.80
CA TYR A 213 -7.57 -0.24 7.66
C TYR A 213 -8.44 -1.40 8.11
N LYS A 214 -9.61 -1.52 7.47
CA LYS A 214 -10.60 -2.55 7.78
C LYS A 214 -10.92 -3.37 6.54
N GLU A 215 -11.15 -4.65 6.73
CA GLU A 215 -11.63 -5.58 5.70
C GLU A 215 -13.02 -6.09 6.06
N LEU A 216 -13.82 -6.37 5.02
CA LEU A 216 -15.13 -6.98 5.20
C LEU A 216 -14.96 -8.51 5.28
N ASP A 217 -15.24 -9.08 6.45
CA ASP A 217 -15.18 -10.52 6.71
C ASP A 217 -16.49 -10.98 7.36
N ASP A 218 -17.15 -11.96 6.76
CA ASP A 218 -18.46 -12.49 7.18
C ASP A 218 -19.51 -11.38 7.46
N GLY A 219 -19.59 -10.38 6.56
CA GLY A 219 -20.53 -9.27 6.66
C GLY A 219 -20.18 -8.22 7.73
N LYS A 220 -19.05 -8.33 8.40
CA LYS A 220 -18.60 -7.41 9.43
C LYS A 220 -17.28 -6.74 9.06
N TRP A 221 -17.15 -5.44 9.34
CA TRP A 221 -15.90 -4.72 9.17
C TRP A 221 -14.96 -5.04 10.33
N LYS A 222 -13.85 -5.73 10.02
CA LYS A 222 -12.79 -6.07 10.99
C LYS A 222 -11.63 -5.12 10.79
N GLU A 223 -11.14 -4.51 11.85
CA GLU A 223 -9.91 -3.73 11.83
C GLU A 223 -8.71 -4.68 11.77
N ILE A 224 -7.89 -4.53 10.73
CA ILE A 224 -6.71 -5.35 10.47
C ILE A 224 -5.43 -4.62 10.92
N VAL A 225 -5.34 -3.33 10.56
CA VAL A 225 -4.19 -2.49 10.91
C VAL A 225 -4.67 -1.09 11.27
N ARG A 226 -4.10 -0.52 12.32
CA ARG A 226 -4.19 0.91 12.64
C ARG A 226 -2.87 1.58 12.37
N PHE A 227 -2.91 2.59 11.53
CA PHE A 227 -1.76 3.40 11.15
C PHE A 227 -1.77 4.71 11.91
N TYR A 228 -0.61 5.11 12.40
CA TYR A 228 -0.33 6.45 12.91
C TYR A 228 0.70 7.08 11.99
N VAL A 229 0.28 7.94 11.09
CA VAL A 229 1.15 8.58 10.09
C VAL A 229 1.42 10.03 10.46
N THR A 230 2.59 10.56 10.13
CA THR A 230 2.94 11.96 10.44
C THR A 230 1.89 12.92 9.87
N ASP A 231 1.47 13.90 10.70
CA ASP A 231 0.56 15.00 10.31
C ASP A 231 1.37 16.08 9.58
N ASP A 232 1.95 15.71 8.43
CA ASP A 232 2.68 16.54 7.48
C ASP A 232 2.56 15.94 6.08
N GLN A 233 3.13 16.60 5.08
CA GLN A 233 3.01 16.19 3.67
C GLN A 233 3.62 14.82 3.33
N ASN A 234 4.45 14.23 4.21
CA ASN A 234 5.07 12.93 3.95
C ASN A 234 4.16 11.75 4.36
N HIS A 235 3.25 11.95 5.34
CA HIS A 235 2.41 10.91 5.95
C HIS A 235 3.21 9.62 6.22
N ILE A 236 4.40 9.77 6.87
CA ILE A 236 5.27 8.65 7.21
C ILE A 236 4.64 7.85 8.35
N PRO A 237 4.50 6.52 8.24
CA PRO A 237 4.05 5.70 9.35
C PRO A 237 5.04 5.77 10.52
N VAL A 238 4.56 6.27 11.65
CA VAL A 238 5.32 6.34 12.91
C VAL A 238 5.09 5.09 13.75
N ARG A 239 3.87 4.58 13.71
CA ARG A 239 3.46 3.35 14.40
C ARG A 239 2.39 2.64 13.59
N LEU A 240 2.43 1.31 13.62
CA LEU A 240 1.37 0.43 13.14
C LEU A 240 0.96 -0.51 14.27
N ASP A 241 -0.33 -0.66 14.49
CA ASP A 241 -0.91 -1.69 15.36
C ASP A 241 -1.61 -2.71 14.47
N MET A 242 -1.14 -3.94 14.49
CA MET A 242 -1.65 -5.05 13.66
C MET A 242 -2.46 -6.01 14.54
N PHE A 243 -3.71 -6.25 14.16
CA PHE A 243 -4.63 -7.15 14.88
C PHE A 243 -4.62 -8.51 14.20
N LEU A 244 -3.93 -9.47 14.81
CA LEU A 244 -3.71 -10.79 14.26
C LEU A 244 -4.75 -11.78 14.81
N LYS A 245 -4.92 -12.93 14.14
CA LYS A 245 -5.79 -14.01 14.64
C LYS A 245 -5.38 -14.48 16.04
N PHE A 246 -4.07 -14.46 16.32
CA PHE A 246 -3.50 -14.83 17.61
C PHE A 246 -2.64 -13.68 18.12
N GLY A 247 -3.21 -12.83 18.99
CA GLY A 247 -2.53 -11.70 19.59
C GLY A 247 -2.48 -10.45 18.70
N SER A 248 -1.49 -9.62 18.95
CA SER A 248 -1.29 -8.38 18.20
C SER A 248 0.20 -8.08 18.03
N ALA A 249 0.53 -7.35 16.98
CA ALA A 249 1.88 -6.88 16.74
C ALA A 249 1.90 -5.36 16.59
N LYS A 250 3.05 -4.74 16.87
CA LYS A 250 3.28 -3.31 16.68
C LYS A 250 4.57 -3.10 15.93
N ALA A 251 4.57 -2.12 15.02
CA ALA A 251 5.79 -1.61 14.41
C ALA A 251 6.00 -0.16 14.84
N PHE A 252 7.21 0.18 15.27
CA PHE A 252 7.59 1.54 15.66
C PHE A 252 8.76 2.03 14.80
N LEU A 253 8.62 3.23 14.27
CA LEU A 253 9.63 3.89 13.45
C LEU A 253 10.93 4.09 14.22
N THR A 254 12.05 3.67 13.61
CA THR A 254 13.41 3.85 14.14
C THR A 254 14.24 4.83 13.30
N SER A 255 14.03 4.89 11.99
CA SER A 255 14.74 5.85 11.13
C SER A 255 13.97 6.23 9.87
N ILE A 256 14.25 7.44 9.38
CA ILE A 256 13.74 8.00 8.12
C ILE A 256 14.95 8.48 7.33
N LYS A 257 15.04 8.09 6.06
CA LYS A 257 16.03 8.61 5.11
C LYS A 257 15.33 8.90 3.77
N GLY A 258 15.77 9.94 3.06
CA GLY A 258 15.29 10.25 1.72
C GLY A 258 13.83 10.72 1.63
N ASN A 259 13.27 11.26 2.72
CA ASN A 259 11.93 11.86 2.72
C ASN A 259 11.83 13.02 1.72
N ARG A 260 10.67 13.15 1.09
CA ARG A 260 10.41 14.16 0.06
C ARG A 260 10.29 15.57 0.62
N ASN A 261 9.52 15.72 1.68
CA ASN A 261 9.16 17.00 2.28
C ASN A 261 9.82 17.11 3.67
N PRO A 262 10.00 18.32 4.22
CA PRO A 262 10.44 18.51 5.62
C PRO A 262 9.53 17.76 6.59
N ILE A 263 10.12 17.16 7.64
CA ILE A 263 9.35 16.50 8.71
C ILE A 263 8.91 17.57 9.72
N THR A 264 7.71 18.11 9.53
CA THR A 264 7.16 19.17 10.40
C THR A 264 6.28 18.64 11.53
N ALA A 265 5.99 17.34 11.54
CA ALA A 265 5.15 16.69 12.55
C ALA A 265 5.88 16.41 13.87
N VAL A 266 7.21 16.62 13.98
CA VAL A 266 7.96 16.41 15.23
C VAL A 266 7.46 17.40 16.27
N VAL A 267 7.14 16.87 17.46
CA VAL A 267 6.77 17.66 18.65
C VAL A 267 8.04 17.95 19.45
N LYS A 268 8.25 19.20 19.76
CA LYS A 268 9.37 19.65 20.65
C LYS A 268 9.14 19.23 22.08
#